data_9de15b2ed4b45135d218e3ba950c8ae2
#
_entry.id   9de15b2ed4b45135d218e3ba950c8ae2
#
_cell.length_a   1.000
_cell.length_b   1.000
_cell.length_c   1.000
_cell.angle_alpha   90.00
_cell.angle_beta   90.00
_cell.angle_gamma   90.00
#
_symmetry.space_group_name_H-M   'P 1'
#
loop_
_entity.id
_entity.type
_entity.pdbx_description
1 polymer ?
#
loop_
_entity_poly.entity_id
_entity_poly.type
_entity_poly.pdbx_seq_one_letter_code
_entity_poly.pdbx_strand_id
1 'polypeptide(L)'
;MIDKKFIIIIFSTILTKTYANCADLDYSDCILYPEWCSWDSSLNVCTDVSNDTLGFTYDCIPFDDYNPIPTNTTEYAEMCIDYVGVPPTVDCGDGVPIPVYVDGIPMSVDQPHGECDHTDFKGGCFIGSRVGRVQGVDLSGNPMPEVIWVYFCRSAGQEYFEDYGIVSVQMIGYNSETGATCFFESPDAVGDMVQSDFLEFDENGLLDGELPAFGTNEFDVAWHSPAVSQANCISCHTSDPFIHDPWIDQAKM
;
A
#
# COMPACT_ATOMS: atom_id res chain seq x y z
N MET A 1 6.89 -21.35 -21.94
CA MET A 1 7.92 -20.28 -21.74
C MET A 1 7.29 -19.01 -22.27
N ILE A 2 6.56 -18.29 -21.42
CA ILE A 2 5.90 -17.02 -21.83
C ILE A 2 7.01 -15.97 -21.99
N ASP A 3 7.08 -15.38 -23.16
CA ASP A 3 8.12 -14.42 -23.50
C ASP A 3 7.98 -13.17 -22.62
N LYS A 4 8.97 -12.91 -21.77
CA LYS A 4 9.00 -11.73 -20.86
C LYS A 4 8.82 -10.39 -21.60
N LYS A 5 9.05 -10.35 -22.92
CA LYS A 5 8.82 -9.17 -23.74
C LYS A 5 7.32 -8.86 -23.93
N PHE A 6 6.48 -9.89 -23.89
CA PHE A 6 5.02 -9.70 -24.07
C PHE A 6 4.39 -9.04 -22.84
N ILE A 7 4.85 -9.41 -21.63
CA ILE A 7 4.38 -8.82 -20.36
C ILE A 7 4.76 -7.34 -20.26
N ILE A 8 5.97 -6.95 -20.71
CA ILE A 8 6.42 -5.56 -20.68
C ILE A 8 5.65 -4.68 -21.68
N ILE A 9 5.23 -5.24 -22.82
CA ILE A 9 4.42 -4.51 -23.82
C ILE A 9 2.99 -4.30 -23.32
N ILE A 10 2.39 -5.25 -22.60
CA ILE A 10 1.06 -5.10 -22.01
C ILE A 10 1.08 -4.03 -20.91
N PHE A 11 2.07 -4.02 -20.03
CA PHE A 11 2.22 -2.97 -19.02
C PHE A 11 2.49 -1.58 -19.62
N SER A 12 3.29 -1.50 -20.67
CA SER A 12 3.60 -0.24 -21.35
C SER A 12 2.43 0.31 -22.18
N THR A 13 1.53 -0.55 -22.65
CA THR A 13 0.35 -0.13 -23.43
C THR A 13 -0.85 0.18 -22.53
N ILE A 14 -0.92 -0.36 -21.32
CA ILE A 14 -1.96 -0.01 -20.33
C ILE A 14 -1.73 1.43 -19.81
N LEU A 15 -0.49 1.90 -19.75
CA LEU A 15 -0.18 3.28 -19.34
C LEU A 15 -0.40 4.34 -20.45
N THR A 16 -0.69 3.96 -21.68
CA THR A 16 -0.82 4.91 -22.81
C THR A 16 -2.02 4.70 -23.71
N LYS A 17 -2.92 3.77 -23.41
CA LYS A 17 -4.15 3.56 -24.20
C LYS A 17 -5.37 3.48 -23.30
N THR A 18 -6.30 4.37 -23.61
CA THR A 18 -7.74 4.20 -23.43
C THR A 18 -8.10 2.73 -23.22
N TYR A 19 -8.81 2.42 -22.15
CA TYR A 19 -9.33 1.10 -21.84
C TYR A 19 -9.83 0.43 -23.09
N ALA A 20 -9.25 -0.70 -23.41
CA ALA A 20 -9.81 -1.54 -24.45
C ALA A 20 -11.22 -1.94 -23.97
N ASN A 21 -12.24 -1.51 -24.68
CA ASN A 21 -13.58 -2.06 -24.55
C ASN A 21 -13.45 -3.58 -24.64
N CYS A 22 -14.15 -4.36 -23.81
CA CYS A 22 -14.07 -5.82 -23.89
C CYS A 22 -14.21 -6.33 -25.34
N ALA A 23 -14.98 -5.64 -26.18
CA ALA A 23 -15.14 -5.94 -27.58
C ALA A 23 -13.85 -5.87 -28.44
N ASP A 24 -12.81 -5.21 -27.96
CA ASP A 24 -11.51 -5.07 -28.62
C ASP A 24 -10.51 -6.17 -28.22
N LEU A 25 -10.88 -7.04 -27.27
CA LEU A 25 -10.03 -8.12 -26.76
C LEU A 25 -10.21 -9.40 -27.60
N ASP A 26 -9.11 -10.11 -27.86
CA ASP A 26 -9.19 -11.46 -28.39
C ASP A 26 -9.54 -12.49 -27.30
N TYR A 27 -9.72 -13.75 -27.68
CA TYR A 27 -10.07 -14.81 -26.73
C TYR A 27 -9.10 -14.93 -25.57
N SER A 28 -7.79 -14.86 -25.84
CA SER A 28 -6.75 -15.03 -24.83
C SER A 28 -6.70 -13.87 -23.85
N ASP A 29 -6.98 -12.67 -24.32
CA ASP A 29 -7.02 -11.47 -23.47
C ASP A 29 -8.34 -11.41 -22.68
N CYS A 30 -9.47 -11.77 -23.29
CA CYS A 30 -10.78 -11.78 -22.65
C CYS A 30 -10.84 -12.70 -21.42
N ILE A 31 -10.26 -13.89 -21.49
CA ILE A 31 -10.27 -14.86 -20.38
C ILE A 31 -9.35 -14.48 -19.21
N LEU A 32 -8.49 -13.47 -19.38
CA LEU A 32 -7.66 -12.93 -18.30
C LEU A 32 -8.44 -12.01 -17.36
N TYR A 33 -9.63 -11.56 -17.76
CA TYR A 33 -10.46 -10.63 -16.99
C TYR A 33 -11.89 -11.16 -16.80
N PRO A 34 -12.07 -12.36 -16.23
CA PRO A 34 -13.36 -13.05 -16.17
C PRO A 34 -14.42 -12.33 -15.32
N GLU A 35 -14.01 -11.43 -14.45
CA GLU A 35 -14.91 -10.61 -13.64
C GLU A 35 -15.53 -9.45 -14.43
N TRP A 36 -14.91 -9.03 -15.53
CA TRP A 36 -15.35 -7.86 -16.31
C TRP A 36 -15.73 -8.18 -17.73
N CYS A 37 -15.12 -9.24 -18.28
CA CYS A 37 -15.32 -9.62 -19.67
C CYS A 37 -15.75 -11.10 -19.79
N SER A 38 -16.65 -11.39 -20.70
CA SER A 38 -17.10 -12.74 -21.02
C SER A 38 -16.95 -13.00 -22.51
N TRP A 39 -16.37 -14.15 -22.86
CA TRP A 39 -16.25 -14.56 -24.25
C TRP A 39 -17.54 -15.17 -24.76
N ASP A 40 -18.18 -14.53 -25.77
CA ASP A 40 -19.29 -15.09 -26.52
C ASP A 40 -18.74 -15.92 -27.69
N SER A 41 -18.74 -17.22 -27.53
CA SER A 41 -18.23 -18.14 -28.54
C SER A 41 -19.11 -18.22 -29.78
N SER A 42 -20.37 -17.78 -29.72
CA SER A 42 -21.32 -17.80 -30.86
C SER A 42 -21.05 -16.62 -31.80
N LEU A 43 -20.62 -15.51 -31.26
CA LEU A 43 -20.29 -14.30 -31.99
C LEU A 43 -18.80 -14.14 -32.22
N ASN A 44 -17.96 -14.92 -31.52
CA ASN A 44 -16.50 -14.85 -31.50
C ASN A 44 -15.99 -13.45 -31.08
N VAL A 45 -16.60 -12.91 -30.04
CA VAL A 45 -16.27 -11.60 -29.48
C VAL A 45 -16.21 -11.66 -27.96
N CYS A 46 -15.39 -10.78 -27.38
CA CYS A 46 -15.39 -10.51 -25.95
C CYS A 46 -16.47 -9.45 -25.65
N THR A 47 -17.31 -9.70 -24.65
CA THR A 47 -18.37 -8.80 -24.23
C THR A 47 -18.23 -8.47 -22.76
N ASP A 48 -18.72 -7.28 -22.38
CA ASP A 48 -18.82 -6.92 -20.97
C ASP A 48 -19.72 -7.93 -20.25
N VAL A 49 -19.31 -8.36 -19.05
CA VAL A 49 -20.18 -9.14 -18.18
C VAL A 49 -21.30 -8.21 -17.73
N SER A 50 -22.42 -8.26 -18.43
CA SER A 50 -23.61 -7.53 -18.00
C SER A 50 -24.11 -8.14 -16.69
N ASN A 51 -24.00 -7.40 -15.61
CA ASN A 51 -24.47 -7.78 -14.27
C ASN A 51 -26.00 -7.73 -14.13
N ASP A 52 -26.74 -7.94 -15.21
CA ASP A 52 -28.21 -7.92 -15.22
C ASP A 52 -28.87 -8.99 -14.33
N THR A 53 -28.09 -9.95 -13.82
CA THR A 53 -28.63 -11.04 -12.99
C THR A 53 -28.57 -10.81 -11.49
N LEU A 54 -27.86 -9.79 -10.99
CA LEU A 54 -27.72 -9.54 -9.55
C LEU A 54 -28.32 -8.21 -9.06
N GLY A 55 -28.90 -7.41 -9.94
CA GLY A 55 -29.58 -6.15 -9.53
C GLY A 55 -28.65 -5.07 -8.97
N PHE A 56 -27.36 -5.24 -9.12
CA PHE A 56 -26.38 -4.20 -8.82
C PHE A 56 -25.99 -3.52 -10.13
N THR A 57 -26.60 -2.38 -10.41
CA THR A 57 -26.03 -1.45 -11.38
C THR A 57 -24.77 -0.87 -10.79
N TYR A 58 -23.62 -1.47 -11.08
CA TYR A 58 -22.38 -0.70 -11.03
C TYR A 58 -22.46 0.23 -12.24
N ASP A 59 -22.80 1.49 -12.02
CA ASP A 59 -22.44 2.52 -12.96
C ASP A 59 -20.90 2.50 -13.02
N CYS A 60 -20.35 1.77 -13.98
CA CYS A 60 -18.97 1.96 -14.37
C CYS A 60 -18.88 3.41 -14.81
N ILE A 61 -18.40 4.28 -13.92
CA ILE A 61 -18.13 5.67 -14.26
C ILE A 61 -17.17 5.61 -15.44
N PRO A 62 -17.53 6.19 -16.60
CA PRO A 62 -16.63 6.20 -17.74
C PRO A 62 -15.29 6.78 -17.28
N PHE A 63 -14.22 6.10 -17.59
CA PHE A 63 -12.85 6.49 -17.20
C PHE A 63 -12.44 7.88 -17.69
N ASP A 64 -13.19 8.42 -18.64
CA ASP A 64 -13.02 9.77 -19.20
C ASP A 64 -13.36 10.90 -18.20
N ASP A 65 -14.08 10.59 -17.13
CA ASP A 65 -14.42 11.53 -16.05
C ASP A 65 -13.48 11.39 -14.84
N TYR A 66 -12.45 10.54 -14.92
CA TYR A 66 -11.45 10.45 -13.87
C TYR A 66 -10.62 11.73 -13.84
N ASN A 67 -10.52 12.31 -12.65
CA ASN A 67 -9.51 13.29 -12.30
C ASN A 67 -8.15 12.83 -12.87
N PRO A 68 -7.32 13.74 -13.33
CA PRO A 68 -6.00 13.38 -13.83
C PRO A 68 -5.30 12.49 -12.80
N ILE A 69 -4.64 11.45 -13.27
CA ILE A 69 -3.84 10.56 -12.41
C ILE A 69 -2.90 11.45 -11.59
N PRO A 70 -2.93 11.37 -10.25
CA PRO A 70 -2.11 12.21 -9.42
C PRO A 70 -0.63 12.01 -9.77
N THR A 71 0.10 13.09 -9.91
CA THR A 71 1.50 13.08 -10.33
C THR A 71 2.48 13.05 -9.17
N ASN A 72 1.99 13.42 -7.98
CA ASN A 72 2.75 13.43 -6.74
C ASN A 72 1.88 12.95 -5.57
N THR A 73 2.49 12.76 -4.42
CA THR A 73 1.83 12.21 -3.23
C THR A 73 0.83 13.19 -2.63
N THR A 74 1.09 14.49 -2.70
CA THR A 74 0.16 15.51 -2.23
C THR A 74 -1.15 15.48 -3.01
N GLU A 75 -1.10 15.47 -4.35
CA GLU A 75 -2.30 15.37 -5.20
C GLU A 75 -3.08 14.06 -4.91
N TYR A 76 -2.36 12.96 -4.67
CA TYR A 76 -2.99 11.70 -4.30
C TYR A 76 -3.65 11.77 -2.92
N ALA A 77 -2.99 12.36 -1.94
CA ALA A 77 -3.54 12.55 -0.61
C ALA A 77 -4.81 13.43 -0.65
N GLU A 78 -4.81 14.51 -1.47
CA GLU A 78 -6.00 15.35 -1.69
C GLU A 78 -7.18 14.56 -2.24
N MET A 79 -6.94 13.61 -3.15
CA MET A 79 -7.99 12.70 -3.65
C MET A 79 -8.50 11.75 -2.56
N CYS A 80 -7.64 11.31 -1.66
CA CYS A 80 -7.98 10.41 -0.56
C CYS A 80 -8.84 11.06 0.53
N ILE A 81 -8.67 12.37 0.76
CA ILE A 81 -9.30 13.10 1.87
C ILE A 81 -10.82 12.96 1.89
N ASP A 82 -11.46 13.03 0.73
CA ASP A 82 -12.92 12.94 0.62
C ASP A 82 -13.48 11.57 1.03
N TYR A 83 -12.63 10.53 1.06
CA TYR A 83 -13.04 9.15 1.30
C TYR A 83 -12.55 8.59 2.63
N VAL A 84 -11.30 8.88 2.99
CA VAL A 84 -10.62 8.31 4.16
C VAL A 84 -10.09 9.39 5.12
N GLY A 85 -10.44 10.64 4.88
CA GLY A 85 -9.97 11.78 5.69
C GLY A 85 -8.50 12.12 5.44
N VAL A 86 -8.00 13.03 6.26
CA VAL A 86 -6.62 13.54 6.14
C VAL A 86 -5.63 12.44 6.51
N PRO A 87 -4.61 12.16 5.65
CA PRO A 87 -3.54 11.26 6.03
C PRO A 87 -2.86 11.73 7.32
N PRO A 88 -2.82 10.87 8.37
CA PRO A 88 -2.18 11.25 9.62
C PRO A 88 -0.67 11.34 9.45
N THR A 89 -0.03 12.12 10.29
CA THR A 89 1.41 12.03 10.45
C THR A 89 1.77 10.67 11.04
N VAL A 90 2.76 10.01 10.45
CA VAL A 90 3.28 8.75 11.00
C VAL A 90 4.41 9.08 11.96
N ASP A 91 4.15 8.86 13.24
CA ASP A 91 5.16 8.84 14.29
C ASP A 91 5.43 7.38 14.66
N CYS A 92 6.62 6.89 14.32
CA CYS A 92 7.00 5.51 14.59
C CYS A 92 7.08 5.25 16.10
N GLY A 93 7.48 6.25 16.90
CA GLY A 93 7.56 6.17 18.35
C GLY A 93 6.22 5.86 19.04
N ASP A 94 5.12 6.32 18.45
CA ASP A 94 3.76 6.05 18.94
C ASP A 94 3.27 4.62 18.63
N GLY A 95 3.97 3.89 17.76
CA GLY A 95 3.62 2.52 17.40
C GLY A 95 3.96 1.49 18.47
N VAL A 96 3.18 0.40 18.51
CA VAL A 96 3.45 -0.76 19.37
C VAL A 96 4.59 -1.58 18.74
N PRO A 97 5.63 -1.93 19.52
CA PRO A 97 6.71 -2.78 19.02
C PRO A 97 6.22 -4.15 18.55
N ILE A 98 6.77 -4.62 17.45
CA ILE A 98 6.60 -5.99 16.97
C ILE A 98 7.81 -6.80 17.45
N PRO A 99 7.64 -7.67 18.45
CA PRO A 99 8.76 -8.43 18.99
C PRO A 99 9.20 -9.54 18.02
N VAL A 100 10.49 -9.87 18.06
CA VAL A 100 11.04 -11.05 17.37
C VAL A 100 11.25 -12.15 18.39
N TYR A 101 10.79 -13.37 18.06
CA TYR A 101 10.96 -14.54 18.92
C TYR A 101 11.74 -15.63 18.20
N VAL A 102 12.52 -16.39 18.97
CA VAL A 102 13.14 -17.65 18.56
C VAL A 102 12.80 -18.70 19.62
N ASP A 103 12.14 -19.79 19.23
CA ASP A 103 11.65 -20.83 20.15
C ASP A 103 10.80 -20.25 21.30
N GLY A 104 9.98 -19.22 21.01
CA GLY A 104 9.15 -18.52 21.99
C GLY A 104 9.91 -17.58 22.93
N ILE A 105 11.20 -17.37 22.73
CA ILE A 105 12.02 -16.46 23.54
C ILE A 105 12.17 -15.14 22.81
N PRO A 106 11.86 -13.97 23.44
CA PRO A 106 12.02 -12.67 22.80
C PRO A 106 13.50 -12.34 22.61
N MET A 107 13.82 -11.86 21.41
CA MET A 107 15.17 -11.44 21.04
C MET A 107 15.35 -9.94 21.26
N SER A 108 16.57 -9.54 21.64
CA SER A 108 17.00 -8.16 21.77
C SER A 108 18.03 -7.73 20.71
N VAL A 109 18.27 -8.61 19.74
CA VAL A 109 19.16 -8.38 18.60
C VAL A 109 18.56 -9.05 17.37
N ASP A 110 18.94 -8.56 16.20
CA ASP A 110 18.53 -9.12 14.93
C ASP A 110 18.91 -10.61 14.83
N GLN A 111 18.07 -11.39 14.17
CA GLN A 111 18.32 -12.79 13.92
C GLN A 111 18.56 -13.03 12.43
N PRO A 112 19.28 -14.10 12.07
CA PRO A 112 19.46 -14.45 10.68
C PRO A 112 18.11 -14.61 9.96
N HIS A 113 18.10 -14.26 8.67
CA HIS A 113 16.93 -14.36 7.83
C HIS A 113 16.29 -15.76 7.87
N GLY A 114 15.01 -15.84 8.19
CA GLY A 114 14.28 -17.10 8.31
C GLY A 114 14.50 -17.87 9.62
N GLU A 115 15.26 -17.35 10.58
CA GLU A 115 15.61 -18.05 11.83
C GLU A 115 14.83 -17.54 13.06
N CYS A 116 13.64 -16.98 12.86
CA CYS A 116 12.72 -16.61 13.94
C CYS A 116 11.37 -17.32 13.78
N ASP A 117 10.56 -17.31 14.84
CA ASP A 117 9.30 -18.02 14.89
C ASP A 117 8.31 -17.53 13.84
N HIS A 118 8.28 -16.22 13.62
CA HIS A 118 7.50 -15.55 12.58
C HIS A 118 8.36 -14.44 11.95
N THR A 119 8.64 -14.62 10.68
CA THR A 119 9.39 -13.64 9.89
C THR A 119 8.46 -12.56 9.36
N ASP A 120 9.01 -11.40 9.01
CA ASP A 120 8.30 -10.48 8.15
C ASP A 120 8.02 -11.13 6.78
N PHE A 121 7.18 -10.47 5.96
CA PHE A 121 6.79 -11.00 4.65
C PHE A 121 7.94 -11.14 3.63
N LYS A 122 9.12 -10.62 3.93
CA LYS A 122 10.35 -10.82 3.15
C LYS A 122 11.30 -11.85 3.78
N GLY A 123 10.89 -12.47 4.90
CA GLY A 123 11.70 -13.44 5.62
C GLY A 123 12.66 -12.81 6.65
N GLY A 124 12.54 -11.51 6.90
CA GLY A 124 13.37 -10.80 7.88
C GLY A 124 13.00 -11.16 9.33
N CYS A 125 14.02 -11.20 10.17
CA CYS A 125 13.92 -11.42 11.61
C CYS A 125 14.58 -10.27 12.38
N PHE A 126 14.27 -9.04 11.99
CA PHE A 126 14.88 -7.83 12.50
C PHE A 126 14.03 -7.22 13.61
N ILE A 127 14.69 -6.83 14.71
CA ILE A 127 14.04 -6.06 15.78
C ILE A 127 13.80 -4.62 15.31
N GLY A 128 13.00 -3.88 16.06
CA GLY A 128 12.83 -2.44 15.85
C GLY A 128 11.55 -2.03 15.15
N SER A 129 10.86 -2.96 14.50
CA SER A 129 9.59 -2.66 13.82
C SER A 129 8.47 -2.29 14.79
N ARG A 130 7.61 -1.38 14.35
CA ARG A 130 6.43 -0.92 15.08
C ARG A 130 5.21 -0.87 14.18
N VAL A 131 4.04 -1.08 14.76
CA VAL A 131 2.74 -0.93 14.10
C VAL A 131 1.84 -0.03 14.93
N GLY A 132 1.09 0.84 14.29
CA GLY A 132 0.15 1.71 14.98
C GLY A 132 -1.12 1.94 14.18
N ARG A 133 -2.12 2.53 14.85
CA ARG A 133 -3.37 2.91 14.23
C ARG A 133 -3.84 4.27 14.72
N VAL A 134 -4.46 5.02 13.83
CA VAL A 134 -4.97 6.36 14.09
C VAL A 134 -6.41 6.46 13.60
N GLN A 135 -7.26 7.11 14.37
CA GLN A 135 -8.62 7.45 13.96
C GLN A 135 -8.58 8.48 12.83
N GLY A 136 -9.32 8.22 11.74
CA GLY A 136 -9.45 9.20 10.66
C GLY A 136 -10.10 10.49 11.13
N VAL A 137 -9.69 11.60 10.53
CA VAL A 137 -10.25 12.93 10.75
C VAL A 137 -10.50 13.63 9.41
N ASP A 138 -11.54 14.47 9.35
CA ASP A 138 -11.78 15.33 8.21
C ASP A 138 -10.82 16.55 8.17
N LEU A 139 -10.91 17.38 7.13
CA LEU A 139 -10.11 18.61 6.99
C LEU A 139 -10.31 19.62 8.13
N SER A 140 -11.40 19.50 8.87
CA SER A 140 -11.70 20.36 10.02
C SER A 140 -11.19 19.77 11.33
N GLY A 141 -10.61 18.57 11.29
CA GLY A 141 -10.14 17.83 12.46
C GLY A 141 -11.25 17.08 13.20
N ASN A 142 -12.46 16.95 12.63
CA ASN A 142 -13.51 16.16 13.25
C ASN A 142 -13.26 14.68 13.02
N PRO A 143 -13.49 13.80 14.04
CA PRO A 143 -13.35 12.36 13.89
C PRO A 143 -14.29 11.81 12.80
N MET A 144 -13.79 10.88 12.01
CA MET A 144 -14.54 10.03 11.07
C MET A 144 -14.58 8.60 11.65
N PRO A 145 -15.63 8.23 12.42
CA PRO A 145 -15.64 6.94 13.17
C PRO A 145 -15.49 5.71 12.28
N GLU A 146 -15.93 5.81 11.03
CA GLU A 146 -15.86 4.76 10.01
C GLU A 146 -14.48 4.61 9.38
N VAL A 147 -13.58 5.57 9.62
CA VAL A 147 -12.25 5.60 9.02
C VAL A 147 -11.18 5.24 10.03
N ILE A 148 -10.33 4.31 9.65
CA ILE A 148 -9.13 3.97 10.39
C ILE A 148 -7.90 4.04 9.49
N TRP A 149 -6.83 4.58 10.02
CA TRP A 149 -5.49 4.51 9.45
C TRP A 149 -4.64 3.52 10.24
N VAL A 150 -3.97 2.64 9.52
CA VAL A 150 -2.97 1.73 10.10
C VAL A 150 -1.63 2.07 9.46
N TYR A 151 -0.61 2.25 10.27
CA TYR A 151 0.74 2.46 9.79
C TYR A 151 1.70 1.42 10.35
N PHE A 152 2.77 1.24 9.65
CA PHE A 152 3.73 0.21 9.89
C PHE A 152 5.15 0.70 9.59
N CYS A 153 5.97 0.83 10.62
CA CYS A 153 7.38 1.19 10.53
C CYS A 153 8.19 -0.11 10.60
N ARG A 154 8.70 -0.56 9.46
CA ARG A 154 9.41 -1.83 9.36
C ARG A 154 10.91 -1.64 9.33
N SER A 155 11.59 -2.19 10.32
CA SER A 155 13.03 -2.29 10.37
C SER A 155 13.55 -3.37 9.41
N ALA A 156 14.67 -3.10 8.76
CA ALA A 156 15.50 -4.07 8.08
C ALA A 156 16.81 -4.34 8.83
N GLY A 157 16.83 -4.00 10.13
CA GLY A 157 17.99 -4.06 11.01
C GLY A 157 18.67 -2.70 11.18
N GLN A 158 19.20 -2.46 12.38
CA GLN A 158 19.85 -1.19 12.73
C GLN A 158 21.09 -0.95 11.85
N GLU A 159 21.91 -1.96 11.62
CA GLU A 159 23.11 -1.87 10.77
C GLU A 159 22.74 -1.44 9.34
N TYR A 160 21.68 -2.02 8.78
CA TYR A 160 21.20 -1.63 7.44
C TYR A 160 20.75 -0.17 7.41
N PHE A 161 20.07 0.27 8.44
CA PHE A 161 19.62 1.67 8.55
C PHE A 161 20.79 2.64 8.71
N GLU A 162 21.79 2.29 9.52
CA GLU A 162 23.01 3.10 9.68
C GLU A 162 23.80 3.22 8.38
N ASP A 163 23.82 2.15 7.57
CA ASP A 163 24.55 2.14 6.28
C ASP A 163 23.80 2.88 5.17
N TYR A 164 22.48 2.83 5.14
CA TYR A 164 21.69 3.31 4.00
C TYR A 164 20.68 4.41 4.36
N GLY A 165 20.40 4.64 5.63
CA GLY A 165 19.40 5.63 6.08
C GLY A 165 17.96 5.31 5.69
N ILE A 166 17.65 4.04 5.38
CA ILE A 166 16.38 3.63 4.78
C ILE A 166 15.68 2.59 5.64
N VAL A 167 14.39 2.81 5.89
CA VAL A 167 13.45 1.83 6.43
C VAL A 167 12.20 1.80 5.56
N SER A 168 11.37 0.77 5.70
CA SER A 168 10.09 0.71 4.98
C SER A 168 8.98 1.16 5.91
N VAL A 169 8.30 2.25 5.56
CA VAL A 169 7.10 2.71 6.26
C VAL A 169 5.92 2.62 5.32
N GLN A 170 4.83 2.02 5.79
CA GLN A 170 3.60 1.85 5.01
C GLN A 170 2.44 2.38 5.83
N MET A 171 1.47 2.98 5.15
CA MET A 171 0.26 3.49 5.76
C MET A 171 -0.94 3.18 4.88
N ILE A 172 -2.02 2.70 5.49
CA ILE A 172 -3.27 2.35 4.82
C ILE A 172 -4.42 3.06 5.53
N GLY A 173 -5.15 3.89 4.78
CA GLY A 173 -6.42 4.46 5.21
C GLY A 173 -7.58 3.63 4.68
N TYR A 174 -8.54 3.31 5.53
CA TYR A 174 -9.70 2.50 5.17
C TYR A 174 -10.98 3.07 5.77
N ASN A 175 -12.01 3.18 4.94
CA ASN A 175 -13.36 3.55 5.33
C ASN A 175 -14.25 2.30 5.33
N SER A 176 -14.71 1.89 6.50
CA SER A 176 -15.48 0.64 6.69
C SER A 176 -16.91 0.71 6.14
N GLU A 177 -17.46 1.89 5.88
CA GLU A 177 -18.81 2.05 5.31
C GLU A 177 -18.78 1.99 3.78
N THR A 178 -17.76 2.57 3.16
CA THR A 178 -17.67 2.68 1.70
C THR A 178 -16.74 1.66 1.07
N GLY A 179 -15.80 1.10 1.87
CA GLY A 179 -14.72 0.26 1.37
C GLY A 179 -13.57 1.05 0.72
N ALA A 180 -13.64 2.38 0.71
CA ALA A 180 -12.57 3.20 0.16
C ALA A 180 -11.26 2.96 0.90
N THR A 181 -10.17 2.85 0.13
CA THR A 181 -8.84 2.54 0.66
C THR A 181 -7.78 3.40 -0.02
N CYS A 182 -6.87 3.94 0.76
CA CYS A 182 -5.72 4.69 0.27
C CYS A 182 -4.43 4.10 0.85
N PHE A 183 -3.40 4.04 0.00
CA PHE A 183 -2.11 3.42 0.33
C PHE A 183 -0.98 4.42 0.18
N PHE A 184 -0.09 4.45 1.17
CA PHE A 184 1.14 5.22 1.13
C PHE A 184 2.31 4.32 1.50
N GLU A 185 3.42 4.45 0.81
CA GLU A 185 4.64 3.70 1.04
C GLU A 185 5.85 4.63 0.97
N SER A 186 6.70 4.55 1.98
CA SER A 186 8.04 5.14 2.03
C SER A 186 9.04 3.96 1.97
N PRO A 187 10.22 4.08 1.43
CA PRO A 187 10.93 5.31 1.12
C PRO A 187 10.67 5.86 -0.28
N ASP A 188 10.66 7.16 -0.40
CA ASP A 188 11.01 7.80 -1.67
C ASP A 188 12.21 8.73 -1.41
N ALA A 189 13.40 8.24 -1.70
CA ALA A 189 14.61 9.05 -1.65
C ALA A 189 14.71 9.85 -2.95
N VAL A 190 14.12 11.04 -2.97
CA VAL A 190 14.33 11.99 -4.08
C VAL A 190 15.38 13.00 -3.64
N GLY A 191 16.47 13.06 -4.38
CA GLY A 191 17.62 13.90 -4.04
C GLY A 191 18.44 13.30 -2.89
N ASP A 192 18.85 14.13 -1.94
CA ASP A 192 19.70 13.74 -0.80
C ASP A 192 18.90 13.36 0.45
N MET A 193 17.57 13.37 0.39
CA MET A 193 16.71 13.10 1.55
C MET A 193 16.49 11.60 1.71
N VAL A 194 16.70 11.09 2.92
CA VAL A 194 16.50 9.70 3.31
C VAL A 194 15.70 9.62 4.61
N GLN A 195 15.18 8.42 4.98
CA GLN A 195 14.37 8.29 6.19
C GLN A 195 15.14 8.62 7.46
N SER A 196 16.47 8.45 7.49
CA SER A 196 17.31 8.88 8.61
C SER A 196 17.36 10.40 8.85
N ASP A 197 16.77 11.21 7.94
CA ASP A 197 16.54 12.64 8.21
C ASP A 197 15.37 12.86 9.16
N PHE A 198 14.49 11.86 9.31
CA PHE A 198 13.24 11.95 10.07
C PHE A 198 13.11 10.88 11.16
N LEU A 199 13.74 9.72 10.94
CA LEU A 199 13.61 8.54 11.79
C LEU A 199 14.98 8.17 12.37
N GLU A 200 14.93 7.53 13.54
CA GLU A 200 16.11 7.01 14.23
C GLU A 200 15.78 5.71 14.97
N PHE A 201 16.76 5.03 15.53
CA PHE A 201 16.52 3.97 16.49
C PHE A 201 16.68 4.54 17.90
N ASP A 202 15.69 4.28 18.76
CA ASP A 202 15.73 4.66 20.17
C ASP A 202 16.77 3.84 20.96
N GLU A 203 16.95 4.14 22.24
CA GLU A 203 17.89 3.43 23.13
C GLU A 203 17.59 1.93 23.32
N ASN A 204 16.40 1.49 22.96
CA ASN A 204 15.95 0.09 23.01
C ASN A 204 16.08 -0.61 21.66
N GLY A 205 16.60 0.06 20.64
CA GLY A 205 16.71 -0.47 19.28
C GLY A 205 15.38 -0.53 18.53
N LEU A 206 14.43 0.33 18.85
CA LEU A 206 13.13 0.44 18.19
C LEU A 206 13.09 1.69 17.32
N LEU A 207 12.43 1.61 16.17
CA LEU A 207 12.23 2.76 15.29
C LEU A 207 11.40 3.84 15.97
N ASP A 208 11.87 5.07 15.86
CA ASP A 208 11.32 6.27 16.45
C ASP A 208 11.39 7.44 15.46
N GLY A 209 10.67 8.53 15.76
CA GLY A 209 10.62 9.71 14.92
C GLY A 209 9.43 9.78 13.99
N GLU A 210 9.29 10.93 13.34
CA GLU A 210 8.08 11.34 12.64
C GLU A 210 8.37 11.61 11.16
N LEU A 211 7.63 10.97 10.26
CA LEU A 211 7.68 11.30 8.84
C LEU A 211 6.99 12.64 8.54
N PRO A 212 7.39 13.34 7.47
CA PRO A 212 6.77 14.59 7.05
C PRO A 212 5.25 14.47 6.91
N ALA A 213 4.54 15.38 7.57
CA ALA A 213 3.08 15.43 7.58
C ALA A 213 2.53 15.94 6.23
N PHE A 214 1.28 15.52 5.91
CA PHE A 214 0.53 16.08 4.80
C PHE A 214 0.47 17.61 4.90
N GLY A 215 0.72 18.29 3.79
CA GLY A 215 0.77 19.75 3.70
C GLY A 215 2.14 20.38 3.99
N THR A 216 3.16 19.58 4.30
CA THR A 216 4.56 20.04 4.33
C THR A 216 5.22 19.87 2.96
N ASN A 217 6.28 20.64 2.70
CA ASN A 217 7.00 20.55 1.42
C ASN A 217 7.74 19.21 1.25
N GLU A 218 8.07 18.58 2.37
CA GLU A 218 8.83 17.32 2.43
C GLU A 218 7.92 16.09 2.24
N PHE A 219 6.60 16.24 2.27
CA PHE A 219 5.67 15.12 2.16
C PHE A 219 5.83 14.35 0.85
N ASP A 220 5.97 15.06 -0.27
CA ASP A 220 6.12 14.43 -1.60
C ASP A 220 7.45 13.67 -1.77
N VAL A 221 8.47 14.01 -0.98
CA VAL A 221 9.78 13.35 -1.06
C VAL A 221 9.95 12.21 -0.06
N ALA A 222 9.09 12.17 0.96
CA ALA A 222 9.09 11.10 1.95
C ALA A 222 8.34 9.84 1.49
N TRP A 223 7.42 9.98 0.55
CA TRP A 223 6.54 8.91 0.09
C TRP A 223 6.74 8.62 -1.41
N HIS A 224 6.68 7.35 -1.78
CA HIS A 224 6.66 6.95 -3.19
C HIS A 224 5.51 7.59 -3.95
N SER A 225 5.75 7.85 -5.23
CA SER A 225 4.69 8.32 -6.12
C SER A 225 3.47 7.37 -6.08
N PRO A 226 2.25 7.87 -6.27
CA PRO A 226 1.04 7.05 -6.20
C PRO A 226 1.07 5.83 -7.11
N ALA A 227 1.66 5.95 -8.29
CA ALA A 227 1.79 4.83 -9.23
C ALA A 227 2.65 3.68 -8.67
N VAL A 228 3.69 4.00 -7.90
CA VAL A 228 4.56 3.00 -7.25
C VAL A 228 3.88 2.41 -6.04
N SER A 229 3.37 3.25 -5.13
CA SER A 229 2.68 2.80 -3.91
C SER A 229 1.50 1.91 -4.22
N GLN A 230 0.62 2.32 -5.13
CA GLN A 230 -0.54 1.50 -5.52
C GLN A 230 -0.12 0.18 -6.13
N ALA A 231 0.83 0.17 -7.07
CA ALA A 231 1.27 -1.05 -7.71
C ALA A 231 1.86 -2.06 -6.70
N ASN A 232 2.57 -1.58 -5.69
CA ASN A 232 3.14 -2.42 -4.64
C ASN A 232 2.05 -2.94 -3.69
N CYS A 233 1.18 -2.06 -3.19
CA CYS A 233 0.18 -2.40 -2.19
C CYS A 233 -0.91 -3.31 -2.75
N ILE A 234 -1.50 -2.99 -3.89
CA ILE A 234 -2.58 -3.79 -4.49
C ILE A 234 -2.13 -5.16 -4.97
N SER A 235 -0.83 -5.40 -5.15
CA SER A 235 -0.33 -6.74 -5.46
C SER A 235 -0.66 -7.76 -4.36
N CYS A 236 -0.83 -7.30 -3.11
CA CYS A 236 -1.21 -8.11 -1.96
C CYS A 236 -2.60 -7.76 -1.42
N HIS A 237 -3.00 -6.47 -1.44
CA HIS A 237 -4.25 -5.96 -0.88
C HIS A 237 -5.36 -5.84 -1.95
N THR A 238 -5.59 -6.89 -2.73
CA THR A 238 -6.58 -6.89 -3.82
C THR A 238 -8.02 -6.94 -3.37
N SER A 239 -8.30 -7.51 -2.19
CA SER A 239 -9.66 -7.72 -1.70
C SER A 239 -9.86 -7.35 -0.24
N ASP A 240 -8.79 -7.20 0.50
CA ASP A 240 -8.84 -6.86 1.93
C ASP A 240 -7.77 -5.80 2.22
N PRO A 241 -8.16 -4.64 2.79
CA PRO A 241 -7.20 -3.59 3.13
C PRO A 241 -6.20 -4.03 4.21
N PHE A 242 -6.61 -4.96 5.09
CA PHE A 242 -5.77 -5.46 6.18
C PHE A 242 -5.56 -6.96 6.06
N ILE A 243 -4.33 -7.35 5.72
CA ILE A 243 -3.94 -8.76 5.61
C ILE A 243 -3.53 -9.26 7.00
N HIS A 244 -4.02 -10.45 7.36
CA HIS A 244 -3.56 -11.14 8.55
C HIS A 244 -2.12 -11.64 8.34
N ASP A 245 -1.22 -11.21 9.21
CA ASP A 245 0.18 -11.59 9.21
C ASP A 245 0.61 -12.05 10.61
N PRO A 246 1.04 -13.32 10.80
CA PRO A 246 1.46 -13.84 12.08
C PRO A 246 2.60 -13.08 12.74
N TRP A 247 3.43 -12.39 11.95
CA TRP A 247 4.49 -11.56 12.49
C TRP A 247 3.92 -10.26 13.11
N ILE A 248 3.02 -9.57 12.42
CA ILE A 248 2.37 -8.37 12.96
C ILE A 248 1.51 -8.71 14.18
N ASP A 249 0.87 -9.88 14.21
CA ASP A 249 0.04 -10.33 15.34
C ASP A 249 0.81 -10.49 16.67
N GLN A 250 2.14 -10.51 16.61
CA GLN A 250 2.97 -10.51 17.81
C GLN A 250 2.94 -9.17 18.56
N ALA A 251 2.58 -8.08 17.87
CA ALA A 251 2.33 -6.79 18.51
C ALA A 251 1.07 -6.88 19.38
N LYS A 252 1.20 -6.59 20.65
CA LYS A 252 0.06 -6.59 21.59
C LYS A 252 -0.50 -5.18 21.68
N MET A 253 -1.34 -4.82 20.75
CA MET A 253 -2.09 -3.55 20.77
C MET A 253 -3.23 -3.57 21.78
#